data_22cfa5a694103aab9c68e992d0d9bf83
#
_entry.id   22cfa5a694103aab9c68e992d0d9bf83
#
_cell.length_a   1.000
_cell.length_b   1.000
_cell.length_c   1.000
_cell.angle_alpha   90.00
_cell.angle_beta   90.00
_cell.angle_gamma   90.00
#
_symmetry.space_group_name_H-M   'P 1'
#
loop_
_entity.id
_entity.type
_entity.pdbx_description
1 polymer ?
#
loop_
_entity_poly.entity_id
_entity_poly.type
_entity_poly.pdbx_seq_one_letter_code
_entity_poly.pdbx_strand_id
1 'polypeptide(L)'
;MPDEGLSYVVHGRNRFTLREAVAECGADIIGKRIWKKYGKWPVYSKFFDNMGPIPHHMHQNAQQAKLVGQEGKPESYYFPPQHNNVGNNFPYTFMGLEPGTTKKQVRKCLEDWNKGDNGILDLSRAYRLKPGTGWLIPPCILHAPGSLCTYEPQWGSDVFGMYQNLVEGREVPWELLVKDMPKSKHKDLNFIVNQLDWQGNLDPSFKDNHYLEPVPVADTRKQGYVDRWIVYGRIKKQQLFTAKELTVDPGIKCTIKDKGAWSGICVQGKGTINGQALNSPKLIRFHELTEDEYFCTEAGAKAGVTFENTSDTEPLVLLRYFGPEVNKDAPNIGDHQKRKFD
;
A
#
# COMPACT_ATOMS: atom_id res chain seq x y z
N MET A 1 1.22 -3.31 18.67
CA MET A 1 1.53 -4.27 19.76
C MET A 1 2.94 -4.81 19.55
N PRO A 2 3.67 -5.27 20.58
CA PRO A 2 4.89 -6.02 20.37
C PRO A 2 4.57 -7.18 19.42
N ASP A 3 5.45 -7.45 18.46
CA ASP A 3 5.31 -8.50 17.45
C ASP A 3 4.18 -8.30 16.41
N GLU A 4 3.54 -7.15 16.37
CA GLU A 4 2.61 -6.81 15.29
C GLU A 4 3.34 -6.73 13.94
N GLY A 5 2.73 -7.33 12.91
CA GLY A 5 3.28 -7.37 11.56
C GLY A 5 4.43 -8.35 11.35
N LEU A 6 4.72 -9.24 12.30
CA LEU A 6 5.68 -10.32 12.11
C LEU A 6 5.04 -11.51 11.40
N SER A 7 5.57 -11.87 10.24
CA SER A 7 5.20 -13.09 9.51
C SER A 7 6.05 -14.26 9.96
N TYR A 8 5.42 -15.38 10.27
CA TYR A 8 6.10 -16.63 10.63
C TYR A 8 6.33 -17.51 9.41
N VAL A 9 7.44 -18.23 9.42
CA VAL A 9 7.78 -19.25 8.43
C VAL A 9 8.15 -20.54 9.12
N VAL A 10 7.97 -21.66 8.43
CA VAL A 10 8.33 -23.00 8.92
C VAL A 10 9.28 -23.66 7.95
N HIS A 11 10.35 -24.26 8.48
CA HIS A 11 11.25 -25.13 7.75
C HIS A 11 11.50 -26.41 8.54
N GLY A 12 10.98 -27.52 8.04
CA GLY A 12 11.00 -28.78 8.78
C GLY A 12 10.23 -28.68 10.10
N ARG A 13 10.93 -28.88 11.23
CA ARG A 13 10.38 -28.73 12.59
C ARG A 13 10.62 -27.35 13.21
N ASN A 14 11.37 -26.50 12.53
CA ASN A 14 11.74 -25.18 13.04
C ASN A 14 10.71 -24.14 12.61
N ARG A 15 10.34 -23.27 13.53
CA ARG A 15 9.50 -22.10 13.31
C ARG A 15 10.27 -20.85 13.72
N PHE A 16 10.27 -19.85 12.85
CA PHE A 16 10.96 -18.58 13.05
C PHE A 16 10.22 -17.48 12.27
N THR A 17 10.59 -16.24 12.47
CA THR A 17 10.01 -15.13 11.71
C THR A 17 10.72 -14.94 10.37
N LEU A 18 10.01 -14.42 9.38
CA LEU A 18 10.62 -14.00 8.10
C LEU A 18 11.74 -12.98 8.35
N ARG A 19 11.58 -12.10 9.35
CA ARG A 19 12.60 -11.11 9.74
C ARG A 19 13.91 -11.78 10.17
N GLU A 20 13.85 -12.81 11.01
CA GLU A 20 15.02 -13.61 11.43
C GLU A 20 15.65 -14.33 10.25
N ALA A 21 14.84 -14.97 9.41
CA ALA A 21 15.33 -15.63 8.20
C ALA A 21 16.07 -14.66 7.26
N VAL A 22 15.53 -13.47 7.05
CA VAL A 22 16.16 -12.42 6.22
C VAL A 22 17.43 -11.89 6.89
N ALA A 23 17.47 -11.76 8.21
CA ALA A 23 18.68 -11.33 8.92
C ALA A 23 19.83 -12.32 8.75
N GLU A 24 19.54 -13.59 8.70
CA GLU A 24 20.54 -14.66 8.56
C GLU A 24 20.89 -14.98 7.10
N CYS A 25 19.89 -15.11 6.22
CA CYS A 25 20.04 -15.54 4.83
C CYS A 25 19.52 -14.51 3.81
N GLY A 26 19.57 -13.22 4.11
CA GLY A 26 18.91 -12.18 3.35
C GLY A 26 19.28 -12.15 1.86
N ALA A 27 20.55 -12.39 1.51
CA ALA A 27 20.98 -12.40 0.11
C ALA A 27 20.30 -13.51 -0.72
N ASP A 28 20.00 -14.66 -0.10
CA ASP A 28 19.37 -15.81 -0.76
C ASP A 28 17.84 -15.67 -0.79
N ILE A 29 17.26 -15.00 0.20
CA ILE A 29 15.81 -14.81 0.32
C ILE A 29 15.35 -13.63 -0.52
N ILE A 30 15.86 -12.42 -0.26
CA ILE A 30 15.38 -11.17 -0.88
C ILE A 30 16.24 -10.69 -2.05
N GLY A 31 17.30 -11.42 -2.36
CA GLY A 31 18.25 -11.12 -3.43
C GLY A 31 19.38 -10.19 -3.00
N LYS A 32 20.58 -10.43 -3.57
CA LYS A 32 21.82 -9.71 -3.22
C LYS A 32 21.72 -8.20 -3.30
N ARG A 33 20.96 -7.67 -4.28
CA ARG A 33 20.83 -6.24 -4.50
C ARG A 33 20.06 -5.55 -3.37
N ILE A 34 18.90 -6.10 -2.98
CA ILE A 34 18.07 -5.54 -1.89
C ILE A 34 18.81 -5.70 -0.57
N TRP A 35 19.35 -6.89 -0.31
CA TRP A 35 20.12 -7.16 0.91
C TRP A 35 21.30 -6.21 1.08
N LYS A 36 22.14 -6.06 0.05
CA LYS A 36 23.31 -5.15 0.10
C LYS A 36 22.91 -3.69 0.36
N LYS A 37 21.77 -3.25 -0.17
CA LYS A 37 21.36 -1.84 -0.07
C LYS A 37 20.62 -1.53 1.23
N TYR A 38 19.79 -2.44 1.73
CA TYR A 38 18.88 -2.17 2.82
C TYR A 38 19.13 -3.02 4.08
N GLY A 39 19.79 -4.16 3.98
CA GLY A 39 20.05 -5.08 5.10
C GLY A 39 18.76 -5.67 5.72
N LYS A 40 17.62 -5.52 5.03
CA LYS A 40 16.29 -5.98 5.46
C LYS A 40 15.35 -6.08 4.27
N TRP A 41 14.18 -6.69 4.44
CA TRP A 41 13.05 -6.52 3.55
C TRP A 41 12.38 -5.18 3.86
N PRO A 42 12.40 -4.18 2.93
CA PRO A 42 12.07 -2.80 3.28
C PRO A 42 10.60 -2.44 3.08
N VAL A 43 9.77 -3.36 2.61
CA VAL A 43 8.37 -3.12 2.26
C VAL A 43 7.46 -4.16 2.89
N TYR A 44 6.22 -3.80 3.14
CA TYR A 44 5.16 -4.73 3.52
C TYR A 44 3.81 -4.25 2.98
N SER A 45 2.76 -5.04 3.19
CA SER A 45 1.40 -4.64 2.88
C SER A 45 0.50 -4.85 4.09
N LYS A 46 -0.59 -4.12 4.12
CA LYS A 46 -1.68 -4.30 5.09
C LYS A 46 -3.02 -4.15 4.39
N PHE A 47 -4.07 -4.61 5.08
CA PHE A 47 -5.44 -4.25 4.74
C PHE A 47 -5.97 -3.27 5.76
N PHE A 48 -6.65 -2.23 5.27
CA PHE A 48 -7.52 -1.40 6.08
C PHE A 48 -8.96 -1.72 5.71
N ASP A 49 -9.70 -2.21 6.69
CA ASP A 49 -11.15 -2.40 6.63
C ASP A 49 -11.75 -1.70 7.84
N ASN A 50 -11.72 -0.38 7.77
CA ASN A 50 -12.19 0.48 8.86
C ASN A 50 -13.71 0.61 8.79
N MET A 51 -14.35 0.73 9.96
CA MET A 51 -15.79 1.05 10.06
C MET A 51 -16.11 2.51 9.67
N GLY A 52 -15.27 3.13 8.90
CA GLY A 52 -15.36 4.53 8.47
C GLY A 52 -13.99 5.10 8.15
N PRO A 53 -13.90 6.34 7.69
CA PRO A 53 -12.64 6.98 7.34
C PRO A 53 -11.74 7.14 8.58
N ILE A 54 -10.44 7.06 8.36
CA ILE A 54 -9.44 7.48 9.36
C ILE A 54 -9.12 8.97 9.19
N PRO A 55 -8.53 9.62 10.22
CA PRO A 55 -8.23 11.05 10.17
C PRO A 55 -7.39 11.41 8.95
N HIS A 56 -7.66 12.57 8.36
CA HIS A 56 -6.82 13.16 7.33
C HIS A 56 -5.41 13.41 7.85
N HIS A 57 -4.42 12.78 7.26
CA HIS A 57 -3.06 12.71 7.79
C HIS A 57 -2.02 12.76 6.67
N MET A 58 -0.77 12.84 7.04
CA MET A 58 0.36 12.68 6.14
C MET A 58 1.44 11.79 6.76
N HIS A 59 2.30 11.24 5.94
CA HIS A 59 3.49 10.53 6.37
C HIS A 59 4.74 11.35 6.09
N GLN A 60 5.70 11.34 7.02
CA GLN A 60 6.96 12.05 6.88
C GLN A 60 7.80 11.48 5.74
N ASN A 61 8.52 12.33 5.03
CA ASN A 61 9.57 11.91 4.11
C ASN A 61 10.83 11.45 4.87
N ALA A 62 11.81 10.88 4.15
CA ALA A 62 13.03 10.34 4.76
C ALA A 62 13.83 11.38 5.58
N GLN A 63 13.85 12.66 5.17
CA GLN A 63 14.57 13.71 5.89
C GLN A 63 13.87 14.08 7.20
N GLN A 64 12.55 14.19 7.16
CA GLN A 64 11.74 14.51 8.34
C GLN A 64 11.73 13.35 9.34
N ALA A 65 11.51 12.12 8.89
CA ALA A 65 11.51 10.94 9.74
C ALA A 65 12.86 10.70 10.43
N LYS A 66 13.98 11.01 9.75
CA LYS A 66 15.32 10.93 10.33
C LYS A 66 15.48 11.81 11.58
N LEU A 67 14.74 12.92 11.70
CA LEU A 67 14.80 13.79 12.89
C LEU A 67 14.33 13.08 14.18
N VAL A 68 13.56 12.01 14.04
CA VAL A 68 13.07 11.17 15.14
C VAL A 68 13.60 9.73 15.07
N GLY A 69 14.68 9.49 14.28
CA GLY A 69 15.33 8.19 14.19
C GLY A 69 14.56 7.13 13.41
N GLN A 70 13.63 7.55 12.53
CA GLN A 70 12.78 6.67 11.74
C GLN A 70 13.01 6.80 10.23
N GLU A 71 12.34 5.97 9.44
CA GLU A 71 12.31 6.03 7.98
C GLU A 71 11.04 6.73 7.51
N GLY A 72 11.09 7.37 6.33
CA GLY A 72 9.91 7.95 5.71
C GLY A 72 8.95 6.89 5.19
N LYS A 73 7.67 7.24 5.05
CA LYS A 73 6.63 6.31 4.61
C LYS A 73 5.96 6.77 3.31
N PRO A 74 6.48 6.41 2.14
CA PRO A 74 5.69 6.36 0.91
C PRO A 74 4.77 5.13 0.94
N GLU A 75 3.57 5.27 0.39
CA GLU A 75 2.58 4.20 0.35
C GLU A 75 1.76 4.20 -0.94
N SER A 76 0.88 3.25 -1.06
CA SER A 76 -0.08 3.13 -2.15
C SER A 76 -1.36 2.48 -1.68
N TYR A 77 -2.45 2.77 -2.36
CA TYR A 77 -3.74 2.13 -2.16
C TYR A 77 -4.13 1.33 -3.38
N TYR A 78 -4.74 0.18 -3.14
CA TYR A 78 -5.51 -0.56 -4.11
C TYR A 78 -6.81 -1.02 -3.45
N PHE A 79 -7.92 -0.95 -4.17
CA PHE A 79 -9.25 -1.32 -3.66
C PHE A 79 -9.70 -2.63 -4.31
N PRO A 80 -9.38 -3.80 -3.70
CA PRO A 80 -9.69 -5.10 -4.29
C PRO A 80 -11.21 -5.25 -4.48
N PRO A 81 -11.69 -5.60 -5.69
CA PRO A 81 -13.12 -5.83 -5.91
C PRO A 81 -13.68 -6.95 -5.03
N GLN A 82 -12.85 -7.92 -4.66
CA GLN A 82 -13.21 -9.07 -3.83
C GLN A 82 -13.67 -8.69 -2.41
N HIS A 83 -13.15 -7.58 -1.90
CA HIS A 83 -13.42 -7.10 -0.54
C HIS A 83 -14.32 -5.85 -0.51
N ASN A 84 -14.79 -5.38 -1.67
CA ASN A 84 -15.51 -4.13 -1.77
C ASN A 84 -16.86 -4.31 -2.46
N ASN A 85 -17.92 -3.93 -1.75
CA ASN A 85 -19.25 -3.80 -2.29
C ASN A 85 -19.67 -2.33 -2.17
N VAL A 86 -19.79 -1.66 -3.30
CA VAL A 86 -20.21 -0.25 -3.31
C VAL A 86 -21.72 -0.07 -3.36
N GLY A 87 -22.50 -1.06 -3.79
CA GLY A 87 -23.96 -1.04 -3.78
C GLY A 87 -24.56 0.37 -3.94
N ASN A 88 -25.29 0.82 -2.94
CA ASN A 88 -25.86 2.17 -2.84
C ASN A 88 -24.90 3.19 -2.17
N ASN A 89 -23.69 2.78 -1.78
CA ASN A 89 -22.73 3.67 -1.14
C ASN A 89 -22.04 4.56 -2.17
N PHE A 90 -21.63 5.72 -1.73
CA PHE A 90 -20.77 6.64 -2.47
C PHE A 90 -19.36 6.58 -1.85
N PRO A 91 -18.48 5.66 -2.29
CA PRO A 91 -17.15 5.53 -1.72
C PRO A 91 -16.29 6.73 -2.11
N TYR A 92 -15.58 7.30 -1.13
CA TYR A 92 -14.76 8.48 -1.29
C TYR A 92 -13.48 8.42 -0.47
N THR A 93 -12.54 9.27 -0.82
CA THR A 93 -11.32 9.57 -0.08
C THR A 93 -10.94 11.03 -0.26
N PHE A 94 -10.04 11.53 0.59
CA PHE A 94 -9.46 12.85 0.43
C PHE A 94 -7.96 12.73 0.14
N MET A 95 -7.47 13.52 -0.85
CA MET A 95 -6.04 13.54 -1.19
C MET A 95 -5.62 14.94 -1.64
N GLY A 96 -4.64 15.50 -0.91
CA GLY A 96 -4.15 16.86 -1.13
C GLY A 96 -5.15 17.93 -0.72
N LEU A 97 -4.82 19.16 -1.08
CA LEU A 97 -5.58 20.37 -0.79
C LEU A 97 -6.13 20.97 -2.06
N GLU A 98 -7.22 21.70 -1.96
CA GLU A 98 -7.76 22.49 -3.08
C GLU A 98 -6.71 23.48 -3.60
N PRO A 99 -6.54 23.60 -4.94
CA PRO A 99 -5.64 24.61 -5.51
C PRO A 99 -5.98 26.01 -5.00
N GLY A 100 -4.96 26.74 -4.55
CA GLY A 100 -5.14 28.05 -3.93
C GLY A 100 -5.25 28.06 -2.41
N THR A 101 -5.35 26.90 -1.76
CA THR A 101 -5.23 26.79 -0.30
C THR A 101 -3.88 27.34 0.16
N THR A 102 -3.89 28.13 1.22
CA THR A 102 -2.71 28.80 1.75
C THR A 102 -2.22 28.18 3.05
N LYS A 103 -0.93 28.33 3.35
CA LYS A 103 -0.35 27.94 4.64
C LYS A 103 -1.08 28.57 5.84
N LYS A 104 -1.59 29.80 5.66
CA LYS A 104 -2.35 30.52 6.71
C LYS A 104 -3.65 29.80 7.03
N GLN A 105 -4.37 29.30 6.03
CA GLN A 105 -5.62 28.55 6.24
C GLN A 105 -5.36 27.23 6.95
N VAL A 106 -4.39 26.42 6.51
CA VAL A 106 -4.03 25.17 7.19
C VAL A 106 -3.55 25.46 8.63
N ARG A 107 -2.74 26.50 8.82
CA ARG A 107 -2.32 26.92 10.18
C ARG A 107 -3.54 27.27 11.04
N LYS A 108 -4.54 27.96 10.50
CA LYS A 108 -5.77 28.30 11.21
C LYS A 108 -6.52 27.04 11.68
N CYS A 109 -6.62 26.01 10.85
CA CYS A 109 -7.18 24.72 11.24
C CYS A 109 -6.45 24.13 12.48
N LEU A 110 -5.12 24.23 12.54
CA LEU A 110 -4.35 23.75 13.69
C LEU A 110 -4.52 24.63 14.94
N GLU A 111 -4.71 25.97 14.78
CA GLU A 111 -5.02 26.89 15.87
C GLU A 111 -6.40 26.63 16.47
N ASP A 112 -7.31 26.10 15.69
CA ASP A 112 -8.69 25.79 16.08
C ASP A 112 -8.88 24.35 16.58
N TRP A 113 -7.81 23.60 16.84
CA TRP A 113 -7.83 22.20 17.22
C TRP A 113 -8.84 21.82 18.30
N ASN A 114 -9.04 22.68 19.29
CA ASN A 114 -9.94 22.45 20.42
C ASN A 114 -11.26 23.22 20.32
N LYS A 115 -11.68 23.63 19.12
CA LYS A 115 -12.88 24.44 18.89
C LYS A 115 -13.95 23.76 18.05
N GLY A 116 -14.11 22.44 18.20
CA GLY A 116 -14.95 21.60 17.37
C GLY A 116 -14.16 21.06 16.15
N ASP A 117 -14.81 20.81 15.03
CA ASP A 117 -14.13 20.42 13.78
C ASP A 117 -13.17 21.53 13.32
N ASN A 118 -11.93 21.18 13.09
CA ASN A 118 -10.90 22.13 12.69
C ASN A 118 -10.99 22.57 11.21
N GLY A 119 -11.90 22.00 10.45
CA GLY A 119 -12.19 22.38 9.06
C GLY A 119 -11.09 22.01 8.04
N ILE A 120 -10.17 21.10 8.36
CA ILE A 120 -9.11 20.72 7.40
C ILE A 120 -9.69 20.03 6.15
N LEU A 121 -10.81 19.32 6.28
CA LEU A 121 -11.46 18.67 5.14
C LEU A 121 -12.10 19.67 4.17
N ASP A 122 -12.52 20.86 4.64
CA ASP A 122 -13.05 21.93 3.78
C ASP A 122 -11.97 22.49 2.85
N LEU A 123 -10.71 22.29 3.18
CA LEU A 123 -9.55 22.66 2.37
C LEU A 123 -9.05 21.54 1.47
N SER A 124 -9.62 20.33 1.55
CA SER A 124 -9.09 19.11 0.97
C SER A 124 -9.92 18.63 -0.22
N ARG A 125 -9.25 18.05 -1.21
CA ARG A 125 -9.92 17.49 -2.39
C ARG A 125 -10.51 16.13 -2.10
N ALA A 126 -11.78 15.95 -2.44
CA ALA A 126 -12.47 14.68 -2.38
C ALA A 126 -12.43 13.96 -3.73
N TYR A 127 -12.20 12.65 -3.69
CA TYR A 127 -12.24 11.78 -4.87
C TYR A 127 -13.18 10.62 -4.65
N ARG A 128 -14.01 10.34 -5.66
CA ARG A 128 -14.79 9.11 -5.70
C ARG A 128 -13.86 7.93 -5.94
N LEU A 129 -14.00 6.91 -5.11
CA LEU A 129 -13.25 5.66 -5.23
C LEU A 129 -13.94 4.70 -6.20
N LYS A 130 -13.14 3.84 -6.82
CA LYS A 130 -13.61 2.78 -7.71
C LYS A 130 -12.89 1.48 -7.36
N PRO A 131 -13.60 0.40 -7.00
CA PRO A 131 -13.00 -0.92 -6.83
C PRO A 131 -12.20 -1.35 -8.07
N GLY A 132 -11.10 -2.04 -7.86
CA GLY A 132 -10.18 -2.44 -8.93
C GLY A 132 -9.20 -1.36 -9.37
N THR A 133 -9.15 -0.22 -8.68
CA THR A 133 -8.20 0.88 -8.96
C THR A 133 -7.38 1.22 -7.72
N GLY A 134 -6.39 2.08 -7.86
CA GLY A 134 -5.51 2.44 -6.76
C GLY A 134 -4.94 3.86 -6.85
N TRP A 135 -4.07 4.18 -5.91
CA TRP A 135 -3.36 5.45 -5.83
C TRP A 135 -1.93 5.25 -5.35
N LEU A 136 -0.97 5.97 -5.92
CA LEU A 136 0.40 6.08 -5.40
C LEU A 136 0.51 7.36 -4.57
N ILE A 137 0.86 7.25 -3.30
CA ILE A 137 0.84 8.36 -2.34
C ILE A 137 2.26 8.70 -1.90
N PRO A 138 2.83 9.82 -2.40
CA PRO A 138 4.11 10.31 -1.91
C PRO A 138 4.03 10.76 -0.44
N PRO A 139 5.14 10.71 0.30
CA PRO A 139 5.21 11.31 1.62
C PRO A 139 4.84 12.79 1.60
N CYS A 140 4.39 13.32 2.73
CA CYS A 140 4.01 14.72 2.95
C CYS A 140 2.77 15.18 2.18
N ILE A 141 2.03 14.27 1.57
CA ILE A 141 0.71 14.52 1.00
C ILE A 141 -0.36 14.24 2.05
N LEU A 142 -1.25 15.19 2.27
CA LEU A 142 -2.43 14.96 3.10
C LEU A 142 -3.37 13.97 2.41
N HIS A 143 -3.78 12.93 3.12
CA HIS A 143 -4.66 11.91 2.60
C HIS A 143 -5.43 11.21 3.71
N ALA A 144 -6.51 10.53 3.36
CA ALA A 144 -7.23 9.66 4.26
C ALA A 144 -7.63 8.39 3.48
N PRO A 145 -7.36 7.17 3.99
CA PRO A 145 -8.04 5.99 3.49
C PRO A 145 -9.55 6.21 3.65
N GLY A 146 -10.23 6.02 2.55
CA GLY A 146 -11.67 6.30 2.50
C GLY A 146 -12.52 5.14 3.03
N SER A 147 -13.72 5.02 2.47
CA SER A 147 -14.73 4.07 2.92
C SER A 147 -14.60 2.67 2.29
N LEU A 148 -13.57 2.40 1.49
CA LEU A 148 -13.34 1.07 0.91
C LEU A 148 -12.27 0.30 1.69
N CYS A 149 -12.43 -1.03 1.74
CA CYS A 149 -11.35 -1.92 2.16
C CYS A 149 -10.14 -1.71 1.24
N THR A 150 -9.02 -1.37 1.83
CA THR A 150 -7.82 -0.91 1.13
C THR A 150 -6.67 -1.87 1.35
N TYR A 151 -6.12 -2.40 0.27
CA TYR A 151 -4.82 -3.08 0.25
C TYR A 151 -3.72 -2.01 0.11
N GLU A 152 -2.80 -1.96 1.06
CA GLU A 152 -1.77 -0.92 1.16
C GLU A 152 -0.37 -1.50 1.11
N PRO A 153 0.24 -1.69 -0.06
CA PRO A 153 1.68 -1.84 -0.20
C PRO A 153 2.39 -0.54 0.16
N GLN A 154 3.38 -0.62 1.07
CA GLN A 154 4.06 0.56 1.61
C GLN A 154 5.53 0.29 1.93
N TRP A 155 6.27 1.36 2.18
CA TRP A 155 7.57 1.28 2.84
C TRP A 155 7.40 0.87 4.31
N GLY A 156 8.31 0.06 4.82
CA GLY A 156 8.27 -0.49 6.18
C GLY A 156 8.52 0.55 7.28
N SER A 157 7.61 1.50 7.40
CA SER A 157 7.61 2.57 8.41
C SER A 157 6.17 2.91 8.78
N ASP A 158 5.97 3.42 10.01
CA ASP A 158 4.66 3.83 10.54
C ASP A 158 4.65 5.28 11.07
N VAL A 159 5.53 6.14 10.50
CA VAL A 159 5.53 7.57 10.83
C VAL A 159 4.29 8.26 10.26
N PHE A 160 3.68 9.14 11.04
CA PHE A 160 2.53 9.94 10.60
C PHE A 160 2.33 11.22 11.40
N GLY A 161 1.51 12.13 10.85
CA GLY A 161 0.93 13.26 11.58
C GLY A 161 -0.54 13.41 11.17
N MET A 162 -1.46 13.29 12.13
CA MET A 162 -2.90 13.47 11.92
C MET A 162 -3.24 14.96 11.90
N TYR A 163 -3.76 15.49 10.79
CA TYR A 163 -4.11 16.92 10.64
C TYR A 163 -5.59 17.20 10.90
N GLN A 164 -6.42 16.18 10.93
CA GLN A 164 -7.84 16.26 11.28
C GLN A 164 -8.03 15.93 12.76
N ASN A 165 -8.74 16.78 13.48
CA ASN A 165 -8.96 16.63 14.92
C ASN A 165 -10.27 15.92 15.28
N LEU A 166 -11.22 15.82 14.34
CA LEU A 166 -12.52 15.19 14.56
C LEU A 166 -12.91 14.35 13.34
N VAL A 167 -13.21 13.07 13.53
CA VAL A 167 -13.62 12.13 12.50
C VAL A 167 -14.87 11.40 12.94
N GLU A 168 -16.01 11.65 12.30
CA GLU A 168 -17.28 11.00 12.61
C GLU A 168 -17.59 10.98 14.12
N GLY A 169 -17.44 12.12 14.79
CA GLY A 169 -17.67 12.27 16.23
C GLY A 169 -16.56 11.72 17.12
N ARG A 170 -15.47 11.18 16.57
CA ARG A 170 -14.30 10.70 17.32
C ARG A 170 -13.23 11.79 17.37
N GLU A 171 -12.83 12.21 18.54
CA GLU A 171 -11.74 13.16 18.72
C GLU A 171 -10.39 12.53 18.46
N VAL A 172 -9.53 13.28 17.79
CA VAL A 172 -8.13 12.92 17.51
C VAL A 172 -7.24 13.79 18.39
N PRO A 173 -6.49 13.20 19.34
CA PRO A 173 -5.64 13.98 20.22
C PRO A 173 -4.48 14.64 19.48
N TRP A 174 -4.06 15.83 19.95
CA TRP A 174 -2.93 16.60 19.39
C TRP A 174 -1.63 15.80 19.30
N GLU A 175 -1.42 14.89 20.23
CA GLU A 175 -0.27 13.99 20.28
C GLU A 175 -0.11 13.17 19.01
N LEU A 176 -1.21 12.82 18.33
CA LEU A 176 -1.18 12.08 17.06
C LEU A 176 -0.79 12.98 15.87
N LEU A 177 -0.99 14.29 15.95
CA LEU A 177 -0.46 15.22 14.96
C LEU A 177 1.07 15.30 15.03
N VAL A 178 1.61 15.33 16.24
CA VAL A 178 3.05 15.63 16.48
C VAL A 178 3.88 14.41 16.87
N LYS A 179 3.28 13.21 16.89
CA LYS A 179 3.89 11.95 17.34
C LYS A 179 5.30 11.73 16.78
N ASP A 180 5.45 11.91 15.47
CA ASP A 180 6.70 11.65 14.73
C ASP A 180 7.40 12.95 14.31
N MET A 181 7.39 13.93 15.22
CA MET A 181 8.11 15.20 15.11
C MET A 181 9.03 15.41 16.33
N PRO A 182 10.13 16.16 16.20
CA PRO A 182 10.98 16.50 17.35
C PRO A 182 10.16 17.18 18.46
N LYS A 183 10.32 16.75 19.71
CA LYS A 183 9.56 17.29 20.87
C LYS A 183 9.61 18.81 20.98
N SER A 184 10.75 19.43 20.65
CA SER A 184 10.91 20.89 20.64
C SER A 184 10.03 21.59 19.58
N LYS A 185 9.43 20.86 18.65
CA LYS A 185 8.62 21.36 17.55
C LYS A 185 7.12 21.11 17.71
N HIS A 186 6.68 20.44 18.76
CA HIS A 186 5.28 20.07 18.98
C HIS A 186 4.33 21.28 19.12
N LYS A 187 4.83 22.47 19.42
CA LYS A 187 4.06 23.73 19.52
C LYS A 187 4.37 24.73 18.41
N ASP A 188 5.28 24.37 17.49
CA ASP A 188 5.68 25.24 16.38
C ASP A 188 4.78 24.98 15.17
N LEU A 189 3.64 25.71 15.10
CA LEU A 189 2.68 25.55 14.01
C LEU A 189 3.28 25.82 12.62
N ASN A 190 4.26 26.71 12.52
CA ASN A 190 4.94 26.95 11.24
C ASN A 190 5.78 25.74 10.84
N PHE A 191 6.44 25.09 11.77
CA PHE A 191 7.16 23.86 11.52
C PHE A 191 6.20 22.76 11.05
N ILE A 192 5.07 22.57 11.77
CA ILE A 192 4.06 21.54 11.45
C ILE A 192 3.48 21.77 10.05
N VAL A 193 3.04 22.98 9.72
CA VAL A 193 2.52 23.33 8.40
C VAL A 193 3.55 23.14 7.28
N ASN A 194 4.84 23.39 7.57
CA ASN A 194 5.91 23.19 6.60
C ASN A 194 6.35 21.73 6.45
N GLN A 195 5.77 20.75 7.20
CA GLN A 195 5.97 19.33 6.94
C GLN A 195 5.28 18.89 5.63
N LEU A 196 4.26 19.61 5.17
CA LEU A 196 3.54 19.29 3.94
C LEU A 196 4.38 19.58 2.69
N ASP A 197 4.29 18.70 1.70
CA ASP A 197 4.73 19.01 0.34
C ASP A 197 3.70 19.93 -0.33
N TRP A 198 3.94 21.23 -0.26
CA TRP A 198 2.98 22.23 -0.74
C TRP A 198 2.75 22.17 -2.24
N GLN A 199 3.77 21.84 -3.02
CA GLN A 199 3.61 21.66 -4.45
C GLN A 199 2.72 20.46 -4.77
N GLY A 200 2.99 19.32 -4.15
CA GLY A 200 2.22 18.10 -4.35
C GLY A 200 0.78 18.21 -3.84
N ASN A 201 0.59 18.80 -2.63
CA ASN A 201 -0.76 18.96 -2.06
C ASN A 201 -1.65 19.90 -2.89
N LEU A 202 -1.09 20.91 -3.55
CA LEU A 202 -1.83 21.88 -4.36
C LEU A 202 -1.86 21.53 -5.85
N ASP A 203 -1.30 20.37 -6.26
CA ASP A 203 -1.22 19.99 -7.67
C ASP A 203 -2.63 19.82 -8.26
N PRO A 204 -3.07 20.67 -9.23
CA PRO A 204 -4.38 20.53 -9.86
C PRO A 204 -4.53 19.23 -10.67
N SER A 205 -3.40 18.65 -11.11
CA SER A 205 -3.35 17.37 -11.83
C SER A 205 -3.06 16.17 -10.91
N PHE A 206 -3.32 16.28 -9.61
CA PHE A 206 -3.00 15.24 -8.63
C PHE A 206 -3.51 13.86 -9.05
N LYS A 207 -4.76 13.79 -9.52
CA LYS A 207 -5.34 12.54 -10.00
C LYS A 207 -4.55 11.95 -11.16
N ASP A 208 -4.20 12.75 -12.15
CA ASP A 208 -3.49 12.29 -13.35
C ASP A 208 -2.07 11.77 -13.01
N ASN A 209 -1.47 12.34 -11.96
CA ASN A 209 -0.12 12.01 -11.52
C ASN A 209 -0.05 10.83 -10.53
N HIS A 210 -1.18 10.44 -9.90
CA HIS A 210 -1.18 9.50 -8.78
C HIS A 210 -2.20 8.37 -8.88
N TYR A 211 -3.24 8.51 -9.70
CA TYR A 211 -4.28 7.49 -9.86
C TYR A 211 -3.77 6.31 -10.69
N LEU A 212 -4.09 5.09 -10.25
CA LEU A 212 -3.62 3.85 -10.83
C LEU A 212 -4.81 3.04 -11.37
N GLU A 213 -4.85 2.87 -12.68
CA GLU A 213 -5.70 1.87 -13.31
C GLU A 213 -4.91 0.59 -13.56
N PRO A 214 -5.51 -0.60 -13.41
CA PRO A 214 -4.81 -1.85 -13.66
C PRO A 214 -4.31 -1.96 -15.09
N VAL A 215 -3.04 -2.35 -15.26
CA VAL A 215 -2.40 -2.51 -16.57
C VAL A 215 -1.97 -3.97 -16.74
N PRO A 216 -2.47 -4.71 -17.73
CA PRO A 216 -2.01 -6.08 -17.99
C PRO A 216 -0.50 -6.14 -18.22
N VAL A 217 0.16 -7.14 -17.62
CA VAL A 217 1.58 -7.43 -17.85
C VAL A 217 1.78 -7.96 -19.27
N ALA A 218 0.88 -8.84 -19.70
CA ALA A 218 0.83 -9.42 -21.04
C ALA A 218 -0.61 -9.83 -21.38
N ASP A 219 -0.89 -10.09 -22.66
CA ASP A 219 -2.17 -10.65 -23.07
C ASP A 219 -2.16 -12.18 -22.90
N THR A 220 -2.65 -12.62 -21.76
CA THR A 220 -2.73 -14.04 -21.37
C THR A 220 -4.16 -14.56 -21.19
N ARG A 221 -5.17 -13.77 -21.50
CA ARG A 221 -6.59 -14.14 -21.31
C ARG A 221 -6.97 -15.44 -22.01
N LYS A 222 -6.46 -15.67 -23.22
CA LYS A 222 -6.70 -16.91 -23.97
C LYS A 222 -6.05 -18.14 -23.31
N GLN A 223 -5.14 -17.94 -22.37
CA GLN A 223 -4.49 -19.00 -21.58
C GLN A 223 -5.22 -19.24 -20.25
N GLY A 224 -6.31 -18.52 -19.99
CA GLY A 224 -7.13 -18.66 -18.79
C GLY A 224 -6.56 -17.98 -17.54
N TYR A 225 -5.66 -16.99 -17.70
CA TYR A 225 -5.21 -16.18 -16.58
C TYR A 225 -4.87 -14.75 -17.00
N VAL A 226 -4.88 -13.84 -16.04
CA VAL A 226 -4.45 -12.44 -16.22
C VAL A 226 -3.55 -12.03 -15.08
N ASP A 227 -2.34 -11.55 -15.41
CA ASP A 227 -1.45 -10.86 -14.47
C ASP A 227 -1.44 -9.37 -14.81
N ARG A 228 -1.69 -8.49 -13.83
CA ARG A 228 -1.79 -7.05 -14.06
C ARG A 228 -1.13 -6.23 -12.96
N TRP A 229 -0.51 -5.14 -13.34
CA TRP A 229 -0.03 -4.12 -12.44
C TRP A 229 -1.20 -3.43 -11.76
N ILE A 230 -1.19 -3.36 -10.43
CA ILE A 230 -2.18 -2.66 -9.61
C ILE A 230 -1.55 -1.52 -8.82
N VAL A 231 -0.25 -1.63 -8.47
CA VAL A 231 0.56 -0.55 -7.91
C VAL A 231 1.84 -0.44 -8.73
N TYR A 232 2.10 0.76 -9.26
CA TYR A 232 3.24 1.05 -10.12
C TYR A 232 3.56 2.56 -10.10
N GLY A 233 4.60 2.96 -10.82
CA GLY A 233 5.04 4.36 -10.88
C GLY A 233 6.32 4.61 -10.05
N ARG A 234 6.67 5.88 -9.91
CA ARG A 234 7.88 6.32 -9.24
C ARG A 234 7.63 7.55 -8.36
N ILE A 235 8.20 7.55 -7.17
CA ILE A 235 8.24 8.70 -6.29
C ILE A 235 9.66 9.29 -6.37
N LYS A 236 9.78 10.56 -6.78
CA LYS A 236 11.09 11.24 -7.00
C LYS A 236 12.05 10.39 -7.85
N LYS A 237 11.53 9.84 -8.96
CA LYS A 237 12.26 8.97 -9.92
C LYS A 237 12.66 7.59 -9.36
N GLN A 238 12.32 7.23 -8.14
CA GLN A 238 12.60 5.93 -7.53
C GLN A 238 11.36 5.04 -7.54
N GLN A 239 11.53 3.79 -7.93
CA GLN A 239 10.52 2.76 -7.75
C GLN A 239 10.74 2.12 -6.37
N LEU A 240 9.94 2.51 -5.39
CA LEU A 240 10.10 2.06 -4.01
C LEU A 240 9.43 0.71 -3.75
N PHE A 241 8.34 0.44 -4.45
CA PHE A 241 7.61 -0.83 -4.46
C PHE A 241 6.71 -0.89 -5.69
N THR A 242 6.20 -2.06 -5.98
CA THR A 242 5.15 -2.30 -6.98
C THR A 242 4.24 -3.42 -6.50
N ALA A 243 3.04 -3.54 -7.09
CA ALA A 243 2.20 -4.71 -6.84
C ALA A 243 1.49 -5.16 -8.11
N LYS A 244 1.18 -6.47 -8.15
CA LYS A 244 0.42 -7.13 -9.22
C LYS A 244 -0.76 -7.90 -8.64
N GLU A 245 -1.81 -8.05 -9.44
CA GLU A 245 -2.91 -8.98 -9.20
C GLU A 245 -2.86 -10.07 -10.26
N LEU A 246 -2.82 -11.32 -9.80
CA LEU A 246 -2.99 -12.49 -10.65
C LEU A 246 -4.39 -13.02 -10.48
N THR A 247 -5.12 -13.19 -11.58
CA THR A 247 -6.40 -13.91 -11.65
C THR A 247 -6.21 -15.15 -12.51
N VAL A 248 -6.57 -16.33 -11.98
CA VAL A 248 -6.51 -17.61 -12.67
C VAL A 248 -7.91 -18.18 -12.76
N ASP A 249 -8.37 -18.45 -13.98
CA ASP A 249 -9.71 -18.97 -14.25
C ASP A 249 -9.89 -20.39 -13.66
N PRO A 250 -11.14 -20.84 -13.42
CA PRO A 250 -11.43 -22.18 -12.90
C PRO A 250 -10.75 -23.31 -13.70
N GLY A 251 -10.14 -24.27 -13.01
CA GLY A 251 -9.46 -25.43 -13.61
C GLY A 251 -8.14 -25.12 -14.33
N ILE A 252 -7.68 -23.88 -14.31
CA ILE A 252 -6.45 -23.49 -15.04
C ILE A 252 -5.22 -23.61 -14.13
N LYS A 253 -4.13 -24.03 -14.76
CA LYS A 253 -2.79 -24.04 -14.19
C LYS A 253 -1.86 -23.14 -15.00
N CYS A 254 -1.15 -22.23 -14.32
CA CYS A 254 -0.20 -21.34 -14.96
C CYS A 254 1.10 -21.21 -14.16
N THR A 255 2.18 -20.83 -14.82
CA THR A 255 3.47 -20.57 -14.17
C THR A 255 3.87 -19.13 -14.43
N ILE A 256 4.06 -18.38 -13.35
CA ILE A 256 4.45 -16.96 -13.37
C ILE A 256 5.92 -16.82 -12.98
N LYS A 257 6.68 -16.10 -13.79
CA LYS A 257 8.07 -15.70 -13.48
C LYS A 257 8.12 -14.23 -13.14
N ASP A 258 8.70 -13.93 -11.99
CA ASP A 258 8.92 -12.56 -11.52
C ASP A 258 10.42 -12.25 -11.39
N LYS A 259 10.77 -10.97 -11.35
CA LYS A 259 12.17 -10.50 -11.40
C LYS A 259 12.87 -10.45 -10.04
N GLY A 260 12.13 -10.62 -8.95
CA GLY A 260 12.66 -10.59 -7.59
C GLY A 260 11.67 -11.15 -6.57
N ALA A 261 12.10 -11.21 -5.33
CA ALA A 261 11.26 -11.66 -4.23
C ALA A 261 9.97 -10.85 -4.11
N TRP A 262 8.92 -11.51 -3.65
CA TRP A 262 7.62 -10.91 -3.41
C TRP A 262 6.92 -11.57 -2.23
N SER A 263 6.02 -10.85 -1.59
CA SER A 263 5.01 -11.42 -0.71
C SER A 263 3.64 -11.30 -1.36
N GLY A 264 2.76 -12.25 -1.12
CA GLY A 264 1.44 -12.30 -1.72
C GLY A 264 0.38 -12.85 -0.79
N ILE A 265 -0.84 -12.39 -1.02
CA ILE A 265 -2.03 -12.83 -0.29
C ILE A 265 -3.14 -13.21 -1.28
N CYS A 266 -3.73 -14.37 -1.06
CA CYS A 266 -4.91 -14.83 -1.80
C CYS A 266 -6.14 -14.10 -1.25
N VAL A 267 -6.89 -13.44 -2.12
CA VAL A 267 -8.08 -12.68 -1.75
C VAL A 267 -9.38 -13.35 -2.20
N GLN A 268 -9.27 -14.38 -3.04
CA GLN A 268 -10.43 -15.14 -3.52
C GLN A 268 -10.01 -16.52 -4.04
N GLY A 269 -10.83 -17.53 -3.79
CA GLY A 269 -10.79 -18.83 -4.43
C GLY A 269 -9.91 -19.87 -3.73
N LYS A 270 -9.81 -21.03 -4.35
CA LYS A 270 -9.11 -22.23 -3.83
C LYS A 270 -8.20 -22.82 -4.89
N GLY A 271 -7.01 -23.20 -4.47
CA GLY A 271 -6.05 -23.78 -5.39
C GLY A 271 -4.75 -24.21 -4.74
N THR A 272 -3.68 -24.17 -5.51
CA THR A 272 -2.33 -24.44 -5.01
C THR A 272 -1.31 -23.44 -5.52
N ILE A 273 -0.26 -23.26 -4.73
CA ILE A 273 0.98 -22.55 -5.09
C ILE A 273 2.16 -23.53 -4.95
N ASN A 274 2.80 -23.91 -6.06
CA ASN A 274 3.82 -24.96 -6.11
C ASN A 274 3.39 -26.25 -5.38
N GLY A 275 2.11 -26.63 -5.48
CA GLY A 275 1.52 -27.79 -4.84
C GLY A 275 1.16 -27.64 -3.36
N GLN A 276 1.42 -26.47 -2.75
CA GLN A 276 0.93 -26.15 -1.40
C GLN A 276 -0.45 -25.54 -1.48
N ALA A 277 -1.29 -25.74 -0.46
CA ALA A 277 -2.65 -25.20 -0.42
C ALA A 277 -2.62 -23.67 -0.48
N LEU A 278 -3.50 -23.09 -1.30
CA LEU A 278 -3.71 -21.65 -1.44
C LEU A 278 -5.23 -21.41 -1.43
N ASN A 279 -5.75 -20.88 -0.33
CA ASN A 279 -7.18 -20.77 -0.12
C ASN A 279 -7.57 -19.42 0.51
N SER A 280 -8.68 -18.84 0.04
CA SER A 280 -9.31 -17.65 0.64
C SER A 280 -10.84 -17.78 0.54
N PRO A 281 -11.61 -17.32 1.55
CA PRO A 281 -11.11 -16.73 2.81
C PRO A 281 -10.57 -17.76 3.79
N LYS A 282 -9.65 -17.35 4.64
CA LYS A 282 -9.14 -18.16 5.76
C LYS A 282 -9.31 -17.42 7.08
N LEU A 283 -9.53 -18.18 8.14
CA LEU A 283 -9.49 -17.65 9.49
C LEU A 283 -8.04 -17.41 9.89
N ILE A 284 -7.67 -16.14 10.00
CA ILE A 284 -6.34 -15.73 10.46
C ILE A 284 -6.34 -15.71 11.99
N ARG A 285 -5.42 -16.44 12.60
CA ARG A 285 -5.14 -16.39 14.03
C ARG A 285 -3.76 -15.82 14.27
N PHE A 286 -3.67 -14.93 15.23
CA PHE A 286 -2.39 -14.31 15.57
C PHE A 286 -1.34 -15.37 15.91
N HIS A 287 -0.15 -15.24 15.36
CA HIS A 287 0.97 -16.18 15.45
C HIS A 287 0.77 -17.57 14.77
N GLU A 288 -0.29 -17.78 14.03
CA GLU A 288 -0.46 -19.02 13.26
C GLU A 288 -0.08 -18.83 11.78
N LEU A 289 0.29 -19.94 11.14
CA LEU A 289 0.43 -19.99 9.68
C LEU A 289 -0.94 -20.02 9.04
N THR A 290 -1.02 -19.44 7.86
CA THR A 290 -2.25 -19.40 7.05
C THR A 290 -1.99 -19.97 5.66
N GLU A 291 -3.05 -20.38 4.94
CA GLU A 291 -2.97 -20.90 3.57
C GLU A 291 -3.24 -19.82 2.53
N ASP A 292 -3.39 -18.56 2.91
CA ASP A 292 -3.65 -17.44 1.99
C ASP A 292 -2.45 -16.50 1.84
N GLU A 293 -1.43 -16.56 2.70
CA GLU A 293 -0.27 -15.67 2.66
C GLU A 293 1.03 -16.42 2.41
N TYR A 294 1.83 -15.96 1.46
CA TYR A 294 3.09 -16.56 1.04
C TYR A 294 4.17 -15.52 0.80
N PHE A 295 5.40 -15.88 1.13
CA PHE A 295 6.60 -15.17 0.70
C PHE A 295 7.39 -16.01 -0.30
N CYS A 296 7.69 -15.42 -1.45
CA CYS A 296 8.49 -16.05 -2.51
C CYS A 296 9.89 -15.45 -2.55
N THR A 297 10.91 -16.28 -2.46
CA THR A 297 12.31 -15.85 -2.57
C THR A 297 12.62 -15.34 -3.99
N GLU A 298 13.69 -14.54 -4.14
CA GLU A 298 14.14 -14.06 -5.46
C GLU A 298 14.44 -15.22 -6.41
N ALA A 299 15.09 -16.28 -5.92
CA ALA A 299 15.40 -17.45 -6.73
C ALA A 299 14.15 -18.19 -7.17
N GLY A 300 13.18 -18.41 -6.26
CA GLY A 300 11.90 -19.03 -6.56
C GLY A 300 11.08 -18.23 -7.57
N ALA A 301 11.00 -16.91 -7.39
CA ALA A 301 10.30 -16.03 -8.31
C ALA A 301 10.87 -16.06 -9.74
N LYS A 302 12.19 -16.09 -9.87
CA LYS A 302 12.89 -16.18 -11.18
C LYS A 302 12.77 -17.56 -11.83
N ALA A 303 12.78 -18.63 -11.05
CA ALA A 303 12.57 -19.99 -11.55
C ALA A 303 11.15 -20.19 -12.10
N GLY A 304 10.18 -19.54 -11.46
CA GLY A 304 8.77 -19.61 -11.77
C GLY A 304 7.96 -20.28 -10.67
N VAL A 305 6.82 -19.66 -10.37
CA VAL A 305 5.86 -20.14 -9.37
C VAL A 305 4.63 -20.63 -10.11
N THR A 306 4.25 -21.87 -9.84
CA THR A 306 3.08 -22.50 -10.45
C THR A 306 1.86 -22.31 -9.57
N PHE A 307 0.81 -21.74 -10.16
CA PHE A 307 -0.52 -21.57 -9.55
C PHE A 307 -1.49 -22.52 -10.26
N GLU A 308 -2.33 -23.17 -9.51
CA GLU A 308 -3.37 -24.04 -10.02
C GLU A 308 -4.68 -23.73 -9.31
N ASN A 309 -5.67 -23.29 -10.09
CA ASN A 309 -7.03 -23.08 -9.57
C ASN A 309 -7.76 -24.44 -9.60
N THR A 310 -8.11 -24.96 -8.42
CA THR A 310 -8.79 -26.24 -8.27
C THR A 310 -10.32 -26.10 -8.15
N SER A 311 -10.85 -24.90 -8.29
CA SER A 311 -12.28 -24.65 -8.34
C SER A 311 -12.82 -24.87 -9.77
N ASP A 312 -14.04 -25.33 -9.88
CA ASP A 312 -14.76 -25.44 -11.16
C ASP A 312 -15.53 -24.19 -11.55
N THR A 313 -15.69 -23.24 -10.60
CA THR A 313 -16.61 -22.10 -10.77
C THR A 313 -16.02 -20.76 -10.37
N GLU A 314 -15.07 -20.73 -9.45
CA GLU A 314 -14.58 -19.50 -8.84
C GLU A 314 -13.15 -19.18 -9.29
N PRO A 315 -12.83 -17.94 -9.70
CA PRO A 315 -11.46 -17.56 -10.00
C PRO A 315 -10.57 -17.59 -8.75
N LEU A 316 -9.29 -17.92 -8.93
CA LEU A 316 -8.27 -17.78 -7.90
C LEU A 316 -7.59 -16.42 -8.09
N VAL A 317 -7.64 -15.56 -7.05
CA VAL A 317 -7.08 -14.19 -7.13
C VAL A 317 -6.04 -13.96 -6.04
N LEU A 318 -4.84 -13.57 -6.45
CA LEU A 318 -3.70 -13.31 -5.59
C LEU A 318 -3.14 -11.89 -5.82
N LEU A 319 -2.96 -11.14 -4.74
CA LEU A 319 -2.24 -9.86 -4.74
C LEU A 319 -0.78 -10.12 -4.33
N ARG A 320 0.19 -9.59 -5.12
CA ARG A 320 1.62 -9.75 -4.87
C ARG A 320 2.30 -8.39 -4.85
N TYR A 321 3.08 -8.06 -3.81
CA TYR A 321 3.90 -6.85 -3.78
C TYR A 321 5.39 -7.18 -3.81
N PHE A 322 6.17 -6.25 -4.37
CA PHE A 322 7.58 -6.40 -4.69
C PHE A 322 8.40 -5.30 -4.04
N GLY A 323 9.63 -5.64 -3.70
CA GLY A 323 10.61 -4.69 -3.19
C GLY A 323 11.08 -3.64 -4.21
N PRO A 324 11.91 -2.69 -3.75
CA PRO A 324 12.33 -1.55 -4.57
C PRO A 324 13.17 -1.98 -5.78
N GLU A 325 12.95 -1.28 -6.91
CA GLU A 325 13.69 -1.46 -8.16
C GLU A 325 13.66 -2.89 -8.75
N VAL A 326 12.69 -3.73 -8.35
CA VAL A 326 12.53 -5.08 -8.89
C VAL A 326 11.96 -5.03 -10.30
N ASN A 327 10.91 -4.26 -10.51
CA ASN A 327 10.11 -4.26 -11.74
C ASN A 327 10.32 -2.97 -12.54
N LYS A 328 11.51 -2.81 -13.12
CA LYS A 328 11.88 -1.61 -13.89
C LYS A 328 11.03 -1.39 -15.15
N ASP A 329 10.38 -2.44 -15.63
CA ASP A 329 9.45 -2.46 -16.76
C ASP A 329 7.99 -2.19 -16.37
N ALA A 330 7.71 -1.95 -15.09
CA ALA A 330 6.39 -1.50 -14.67
C ALA A 330 6.01 -0.19 -15.40
N PRO A 331 4.73 -0.01 -15.75
CA PRO A 331 4.26 1.18 -16.47
C PRO A 331 4.51 2.47 -15.70
N ASN A 332 4.48 3.59 -16.39
CA ASN A 332 4.39 4.90 -15.74
C ASN A 332 2.93 5.26 -15.52
N ILE A 333 2.69 6.08 -14.50
CA ILE A 333 1.36 6.64 -14.25
C ILE A 333 0.94 7.50 -15.44
N GLY A 334 -0.30 7.38 -15.88
CA GLY A 334 -0.85 8.08 -17.04
C GLY A 334 -0.55 7.45 -18.40
N ASP A 335 0.30 6.42 -18.49
CA ASP A 335 0.55 5.76 -19.77
C ASP A 335 -0.73 5.12 -20.36
N HIS A 336 -1.65 4.67 -19.53
CA HIS A 336 -2.96 4.12 -19.95
C HIS A 336 -3.89 5.20 -20.54
N GLN A 337 -3.78 6.46 -20.11
CA GLN A 337 -4.58 7.57 -20.63
C GLN A 337 -4.18 7.98 -22.04
N LYS A 338 -2.96 7.62 -22.46
CA LYS A 338 -2.45 7.88 -23.81
C LYS A 338 -2.92 6.84 -24.84
N ARG A 339 -3.43 5.72 -24.38
CA ARG A 339 -4.08 4.74 -25.24
C ARG A 339 -5.47 5.28 -25.56
N LYS A 340 -5.59 6.00 -26.68
CA LYS A 340 -6.90 6.30 -27.27
C LYS A 340 -7.59 4.94 -27.51
N PHE A 341 -8.83 4.84 -27.07
CA PHE A 341 -9.70 3.76 -27.52
C PHE A 341 -9.89 3.99 -29.03
N ASP A 342 -9.20 3.21 -29.85
CA ASP A 342 -9.50 3.04 -31.26
C ASP A 342 -10.70 2.11 -31.38
#